data_f8d0e9159b785f9891e664e233fafe98
#
_entry.id   f8d0e9159b785f9891e664e233fafe98
#
_cell.length_a   1.000
_cell.length_b   1.000
_cell.length_c   1.000
_cell.angle_alpha   90.00
_cell.angle_beta   90.00
_cell.angle_gamma   90.00
#
_symmetry.space_group_name_H-M   'P 1'
#
loop_
_entity.id
_entity.type
_entity.pdbx_description
1 polymer ?
#
loop_
_entity_poly.entity_id
_entity_poly.type
_entity_poly.pdbx_seq_one_letter_code
_entity_poly.pdbx_strand_id
1 'polypeptide(L)'
;VYKRLLFSVGMYRGEGAEEDFEYLKYYGRRLADDLEQNFQCQLHIHRGSAFFMQGEDCRIGDTFPENTGISDILLMCCAKIRERVESGAWTPEKDDTIEVPLLDFEEMLRQLKAESGAGFIKGYREMPEGEFVREAEAEMEKWTLIRRDRRTQTVTVYPSAAKLTGRYPDDYTEKNK
;
A
#
# COMPACT_ATOMS: atom_id res chain seq x y z
N VAL A 1 15.97 -13.31 -2.57
CA VAL A 1 15.47 -12.29 -3.50
C VAL A 1 14.20 -12.75 -4.20
N TYR A 2 14.22 -13.74 -5.13
CA TYR A 2 13.03 -14.18 -5.91
C TYR A 2 11.81 -14.47 -5.04
N LYS A 3 11.96 -15.28 -3.99
CA LYS A 3 10.85 -15.62 -3.10
C LYS A 3 10.21 -14.40 -2.47
N ARG A 4 11.00 -13.42 -2.02
CA ARG A 4 10.47 -12.18 -1.43
C ARG A 4 9.73 -11.34 -2.47
N LEU A 5 10.29 -11.17 -3.67
CA LEU A 5 9.66 -10.39 -4.73
C LEU A 5 8.34 -11.01 -5.22
N LEU A 6 8.27 -12.34 -5.32
CA LEU A 6 7.09 -13.04 -5.84
C LEU A 6 5.95 -13.17 -4.83
N PHE A 7 6.26 -13.18 -3.53
CA PHE A 7 5.29 -13.47 -2.46
C PHE A 7 5.08 -12.30 -1.48
N SER A 8 5.54 -11.09 -1.82
CA SER A 8 5.24 -9.87 -1.06
C SER A 8 4.90 -8.72 -2.00
N VAL A 9 4.07 -7.79 -1.54
CA VAL A 9 3.71 -6.57 -2.29
C VAL A 9 4.92 -5.70 -2.57
N GLY A 10 5.92 -5.75 -1.68
CA GLY A 10 7.17 -5.03 -1.84
C GLY A 10 8.26 -5.59 -0.92
N MET A 11 9.49 -5.35 -1.28
CA MET A 11 10.66 -5.64 -0.46
C MET A 11 11.27 -4.32 -0.02
N TYR A 12 11.51 -4.15 1.28
CA TYR A 12 11.99 -2.91 1.88
C TYR A 12 13.33 -3.12 2.55
N ARG A 13 14.24 -2.15 2.38
CA ARG A 13 15.52 -2.12 3.07
C ARG A 13 15.27 -1.91 4.57
N GLY A 14 16.04 -2.57 5.42
CA GLY A 14 15.87 -2.48 6.87
C GLY A 14 14.96 -3.56 7.48
N GLU A 15 14.31 -4.39 6.69
CA GLU A 15 13.50 -5.54 7.14
C GLU A 15 14.22 -6.89 6.97
N GLY A 16 15.52 -6.93 7.27
CA GLY A 16 16.36 -8.10 7.05
C GLY A 16 16.55 -8.41 5.56
N ALA A 17 16.51 -7.40 4.71
CA ALA A 17 16.64 -7.50 3.26
C ALA A 17 17.95 -6.88 2.73
N GLU A 18 18.90 -6.52 3.59
CA GLU A 18 20.15 -5.87 3.19
C GLU A 18 20.93 -6.70 2.18
N GLU A 19 21.06 -8.00 2.40
CA GLU A 19 21.73 -8.91 1.47
C GLU A 19 21.00 -9.01 0.14
N ASP A 20 19.66 -8.99 0.17
CA ASP A 20 18.83 -8.99 -1.02
C ASP A 20 19.03 -7.69 -1.83
N PHE A 21 19.15 -6.54 -1.16
CA PHE A 21 19.43 -5.26 -1.84
C PHE A 21 20.86 -5.18 -2.38
N GLU A 22 21.85 -5.74 -1.69
CA GLU A 22 23.19 -5.87 -2.25
C GLU A 22 23.19 -6.77 -3.50
N TYR A 23 22.42 -7.87 -3.47
CA TYR A 23 22.24 -8.71 -4.66
C TYR A 23 21.56 -7.92 -5.81
N LEU A 24 20.49 -7.19 -5.54
CA LEU A 24 19.80 -6.36 -6.54
C LEU A 24 20.70 -5.30 -7.16
N LYS A 25 21.63 -4.73 -6.39
CA LYS A 25 22.59 -3.75 -6.87
C LYS A 25 23.48 -4.29 -7.99
N TYR A 26 23.88 -5.55 -7.89
CA TYR A 26 24.79 -6.18 -8.87
C TYR A 26 24.04 -6.95 -9.97
N TYR A 27 22.91 -7.54 -9.65
CA TYR A 27 22.20 -8.49 -10.51
C TYR A 27 20.77 -8.06 -10.85
N GLY A 28 20.33 -6.89 -10.38
CA GLY A 28 18.94 -6.43 -10.54
C GLY A 28 18.47 -6.36 -11.99
N ARG A 29 19.35 -5.92 -12.92
CA ARG A 29 18.99 -5.88 -14.33
C ARG A 29 18.74 -7.28 -14.91
N ARG A 30 19.62 -8.24 -14.63
CA ARG A 30 19.44 -9.62 -15.07
C ARG A 30 18.19 -10.25 -14.45
N LEU A 31 17.95 -9.96 -13.17
CA LEU A 31 16.74 -10.42 -12.48
C LEU A 31 15.47 -9.82 -13.10
N ALA A 32 15.49 -8.54 -13.48
CA ALA A 32 14.39 -7.90 -14.17
C ALA A 32 14.11 -8.56 -15.53
N ASP A 33 15.15 -8.80 -16.32
CA ASP A 33 15.04 -9.48 -17.61
C ASP A 33 14.48 -10.92 -17.44
N ASP A 34 14.97 -11.67 -16.46
CA ASP A 34 14.48 -13.02 -16.15
C ASP A 34 13.00 -13.02 -15.72
N LEU A 35 12.58 -12.07 -14.90
CA LEU A 35 11.19 -11.93 -14.44
C LEU A 35 10.25 -11.49 -15.57
N GLU A 36 10.69 -10.56 -16.43
CA GLU A 36 9.91 -10.12 -17.57
C GLU A 36 9.70 -11.26 -18.58
N GLN A 37 10.75 -12.02 -18.89
CA GLN A 37 10.69 -13.11 -19.85
C GLN A 37 9.84 -14.30 -19.37
N ASN A 38 9.92 -14.64 -18.07
CA ASN A 38 9.27 -15.84 -17.55
C ASN A 38 7.86 -15.56 -16.99
N PHE A 39 7.60 -14.34 -16.51
CA PHE A 39 6.36 -14.00 -15.81
C PHE A 39 5.62 -12.81 -16.40
N GLN A 40 6.14 -12.19 -17.46
CA GLN A 40 5.54 -10.98 -18.07
C GLN A 40 5.32 -9.84 -17.05
N CYS A 41 6.28 -9.68 -16.14
CA CYS A 41 6.19 -8.75 -15.03
C CYS A 41 7.37 -7.79 -15.06
N GLN A 42 7.20 -6.63 -14.45
CA GLN A 42 8.24 -5.63 -14.34
C GLN A 42 8.79 -5.56 -12.92
N LEU A 43 10.11 -5.52 -12.79
CA LEU A 43 10.78 -5.28 -11.52
C LEU A 43 11.17 -3.81 -11.41
N HIS A 44 10.56 -3.11 -10.46
CA HIS A 44 10.90 -1.74 -10.12
C HIS A 44 11.83 -1.73 -8.91
N ILE A 45 13.06 -1.26 -9.09
CA ILE A 45 14.06 -1.16 -8.02
C ILE A 45 14.27 0.32 -7.69
N HIS A 46 14.13 0.68 -6.42
CA HIS A 46 14.40 1.98 -5.85
C HIS A 46 15.50 1.89 -4.78
N ARG A 47 15.90 3.02 -4.22
CA ARG A 47 16.96 3.08 -3.22
C ARG A 47 16.68 2.23 -1.98
N GLY A 48 15.45 2.26 -1.48
CA GLY A 48 15.01 1.60 -0.26
C GLY A 48 13.94 0.52 -0.46
N SER A 49 13.48 0.31 -1.70
CA SER A 49 12.39 -0.62 -1.99
C SER A 49 12.51 -1.28 -3.36
N ALA A 50 11.93 -2.47 -3.51
CA ALA A 50 11.79 -3.13 -4.80
C ALA A 50 10.38 -3.74 -4.92
N PHE A 51 9.75 -3.59 -6.08
CA PHE A 51 8.38 -4.00 -6.35
C PHE A 51 8.31 -4.87 -7.60
N PHE A 52 7.52 -5.92 -7.48
CA PHE A 52 7.19 -6.79 -8.59
C PHE A 52 5.80 -6.41 -9.12
N MET A 53 5.77 -5.83 -10.31
CA MET A 53 4.56 -5.34 -10.96
C MET A 53 4.10 -6.34 -12.02
N GLN A 54 2.93 -6.91 -11.85
CA GLN A 54 2.34 -7.84 -12.82
C GLN A 54 1.71 -7.07 -13.98
N GLY A 55 1.83 -7.64 -15.20
CA GLY A 55 1.08 -7.16 -16.35
C GLY A 55 -0.42 -7.51 -16.24
N GLU A 56 -1.26 -6.84 -17.02
CA GLU A 56 -2.73 -7.00 -16.97
C GLU A 56 -3.18 -8.46 -17.20
N ASP A 57 -2.45 -9.22 -18.01
CA ASP A 57 -2.75 -10.60 -18.36
C ASP A 57 -2.09 -11.65 -17.45
N CYS A 58 -1.24 -11.21 -16.51
CA CYS A 58 -0.50 -12.10 -15.63
C CYS A 58 -1.14 -12.11 -14.24
N ARG A 59 -1.58 -13.30 -13.78
CA ARG A 59 -2.11 -13.50 -12.43
C ARG A 59 -1.32 -14.60 -11.74
N ILE A 60 -0.30 -14.21 -10.99
CA ILE A 60 0.50 -15.12 -10.18
C ILE A 60 0.19 -14.82 -8.71
N GLY A 61 -0.50 -15.74 -8.04
CA GLY A 61 -0.86 -15.59 -6.63
C GLY A 61 -1.90 -14.50 -6.36
N ASP A 62 -1.97 -14.07 -5.12
CA ASP A 62 -2.81 -12.96 -4.70
C ASP A 62 -2.16 -11.63 -5.13
N THR A 63 -2.94 -10.78 -5.78
CA THR A 63 -2.47 -9.51 -6.33
C THR A 63 -3.24 -8.35 -5.72
N PHE A 64 -2.52 -7.27 -5.40
CA PHE A 64 -3.17 -6.03 -4.98
C PHE A 64 -3.19 -5.01 -6.14
N PRO A 65 -4.31 -4.32 -6.39
CA PRO A 65 -5.60 -4.47 -5.72
C PRO A 65 -6.37 -5.73 -6.17
N GLU A 66 -7.10 -6.34 -5.23
CA GLU A 66 -8.11 -7.34 -5.53
C GLU A 66 -9.40 -6.64 -6.00
N ASN A 67 -10.26 -7.36 -6.71
CA ASN A 67 -11.59 -6.83 -7.10
C ASN A 67 -12.58 -6.94 -5.91
N THR A 68 -12.29 -6.23 -4.83
CA THR A 68 -13.06 -6.23 -3.58
C THR A 68 -13.26 -4.80 -3.07
N GLY A 69 -14.36 -4.56 -2.37
CA GLY A 69 -14.65 -3.23 -1.82
C GLY A 69 -13.59 -2.75 -0.79
N ILE A 70 -12.91 -3.67 -0.10
CA ILE A 70 -11.83 -3.27 0.80
C ILE A 70 -10.61 -2.80 0.01
N SER A 71 -10.26 -3.44 -1.10
CA SER A 71 -9.15 -2.98 -1.94
C SER A 71 -9.37 -1.57 -2.47
N ASP A 72 -10.60 -1.22 -2.87
CA ASP A 72 -10.94 0.15 -3.28
C ASP A 72 -10.73 1.14 -2.12
N ILE A 73 -11.15 0.76 -0.91
CA ILE A 73 -10.92 1.57 0.31
C ILE A 73 -9.43 1.74 0.57
N LEU A 74 -8.63 0.67 0.46
CA LEU A 74 -7.18 0.77 0.66
C LEU A 74 -6.49 1.68 -0.37
N LEU A 75 -6.94 1.66 -1.62
CA LEU A 75 -6.45 2.60 -2.63
C LEU A 75 -6.76 4.06 -2.26
N MET A 76 -7.95 4.31 -1.68
CA MET A 76 -8.30 5.65 -1.17
C MET A 76 -7.50 6.01 0.09
N CYS A 77 -7.20 5.05 0.98
CA CYS A 77 -6.26 5.27 2.09
C CYS A 77 -4.88 5.71 1.57
N CYS A 78 -4.37 5.04 0.54
CA CYS A 78 -3.10 5.42 -0.11
C CYS A 78 -3.16 6.83 -0.70
N ALA A 79 -4.29 7.23 -1.31
CA ALA A 79 -4.49 8.58 -1.80
C ALA A 79 -4.47 9.62 -0.66
N LYS A 80 -5.11 9.33 0.49
CA LYS A 80 -5.08 10.19 1.67
C LYS A 80 -3.67 10.31 2.28
N ILE A 81 -2.92 9.22 2.33
CA ILE A 81 -1.51 9.24 2.75
C ILE A 81 -0.72 10.19 1.85
N ARG A 82 -0.90 10.08 0.54
CA ARG A 82 -0.24 10.98 -0.43
C ARG A 82 -0.62 12.45 -0.20
N GLU A 83 -1.90 12.77 0.01
CA GLU A 83 -2.35 14.13 0.33
C GLU A 83 -1.65 14.68 1.60
N ARG A 84 -1.47 13.85 2.64
CA ARG A 84 -0.74 14.24 3.87
C ARG A 84 0.73 14.55 3.60
N VAL A 85 1.37 13.79 2.71
CA VAL A 85 2.77 14.03 2.31
C VAL A 85 2.87 15.29 1.45
N GLU A 86 2.02 15.45 0.46
CA GLU A 86 2.04 16.60 -0.45
C GLU A 86 1.73 17.91 0.28
N SER A 87 0.88 17.88 1.30
CA SER A 87 0.62 19.02 2.18
C SER A 87 1.72 19.32 3.19
N GLY A 88 2.72 18.43 3.32
CA GLY A 88 3.79 18.54 4.32
C GLY A 88 3.38 18.15 5.74
N ALA A 89 2.16 17.61 5.93
CA ALA A 89 1.71 17.12 7.24
C ALA A 89 2.49 15.89 7.70
N TRP A 90 2.85 15.03 6.75
CA TRP A 90 3.70 13.85 6.98
C TRP A 90 4.96 13.95 6.13
N THR A 91 6.12 13.63 6.72
CA THR A 91 7.42 13.76 6.06
C THR A 91 8.06 12.39 5.89
N PRO A 92 8.41 11.99 4.65
CA PRO A 92 9.13 10.75 4.41
C PRO A 92 10.55 10.78 5.03
N GLU A 93 10.96 9.65 5.56
CA GLU A 93 12.31 9.40 6.05
C GLU A 93 13.30 9.14 4.89
N LYS A 94 14.58 8.92 5.21
CA LYS A 94 15.65 8.70 4.20
C LYS A 94 15.48 7.43 3.37
N ASP A 95 14.72 6.46 3.87
CA ASP A 95 14.39 5.18 3.23
C ASP A 95 13.01 5.19 2.56
N ASP A 96 12.40 6.37 2.42
CA ASP A 96 11.07 6.61 1.86
C ASP A 96 9.92 6.05 2.70
N THR A 97 10.17 5.58 3.93
CA THR A 97 9.10 5.26 4.90
C THR A 97 8.57 6.53 5.55
N ILE A 98 7.38 6.45 6.14
CA ILE A 98 6.79 7.54 6.92
C ILE A 98 6.42 6.96 8.28
N GLU A 99 6.94 7.54 9.36
CA GLU A 99 6.55 7.17 10.72
C GLU A 99 5.59 8.21 11.29
N VAL A 100 4.40 7.78 11.69
CA VAL A 100 3.35 8.65 12.23
C VAL A 100 2.79 8.08 13.53
N PRO A 101 2.30 8.93 14.46
CA PRO A 101 1.53 8.47 15.61
C PRO A 101 0.31 7.64 15.17
N LEU A 102 0.03 6.55 15.89
CA LEU A 102 -1.13 5.69 15.60
C LEU A 102 -2.45 6.49 15.60
N LEU A 103 -2.61 7.42 16.53
CA LEU A 103 -3.81 8.26 16.62
C LEU A 103 -4.01 9.14 15.37
N ASP A 104 -2.94 9.69 14.82
CA ASP A 104 -3.01 10.53 13.62
C ASP A 104 -3.37 9.68 12.38
N PHE A 105 -2.87 8.45 12.33
CA PHE A 105 -3.20 7.51 11.28
C PHE A 105 -4.68 7.07 11.36
N GLU A 106 -5.15 6.71 12.54
CA GLU A 106 -6.56 6.35 12.77
C GLU A 106 -7.49 7.53 12.45
N GLU A 107 -7.11 8.75 12.80
CA GLU A 107 -7.90 9.95 12.48
C GLU A 107 -8.00 10.19 10.98
N MET A 108 -6.94 9.94 10.23
CA MET A 108 -6.97 9.97 8.75
C MET A 108 -7.99 8.94 8.20
N LEU A 109 -8.04 7.73 8.77
CA LEU A 109 -9.01 6.71 8.35
C LEU A 109 -10.45 7.10 8.69
N ARG A 110 -10.69 7.73 9.86
CA ARG A 110 -12.02 8.28 10.23
C ARG A 110 -12.45 9.38 9.26
N GLN A 111 -11.56 10.29 8.93
CA GLN A 111 -11.82 11.34 7.95
C GLN A 111 -12.15 10.75 6.57
N LEU A 112 -11.40 9.77 6.10
CA LEU A 112 -11.70 9.08 4.85
C LEU A 112 -13.11 8.49 4.88
N LYS A 113 -13.50 7.82 5.95
CA LYS A 113 -14.84 7.26 6.09
C LYS A 113 -15.92 8.34 6.09
N ALA A 114 -15.70 9.44 6.78
CA ALA A 114 -16.65 10.55 6.81
C ALA A 114 -16.84 11.20 5.43
N GLU A 115 -15.76 11.38 4.67
CA GLU A 115 -15.77 12.01 3.35
C GLU A 115 -16.29 11.08 2.24
N SER A 116 -15.86 9.83 2.23
CA SER A 116 -16.07 8.89 1.12
C SER A 116 -17.00 7.72 1.45
N GLY A 117 -17.36 7.54 2.71
CA GLY A 117 -18.10 6.35 3.19
C GLY A 117 -19.45 6.17 2.53
N ALA A 118 -20.10 7.23 2.06
CA ALA A 118 -21.36 7.14 1.31
C ALA A 118 -21.22 6.33 0.01
N GLY A 119 -20.03 6.34 -0.61
CA GLY A 119 -19.69 5.59 -1.81
C GLY A 119 -19.27 4.14 -1.57
N PHE A 120 -19.01 3.75 -0.33
CA PHE A 120 -18.58 2.40 -0.01
C PHE A 120 -19.72 1.38 -0.23
N ILE A 121 -19.34 0.13 -0.50
CA ILE A 121 -20.31 -0.97 -0.51
C ILE A 121 -21.02 -1.05 0.85
N LYS A 122 -22.26 -1.56 0.86
CA LYS A 122 -23.15 -1.54 2.04
C LYS A 122 -22.47 -1.99 3.33
N GLY A 123 -21.70 -3.06 3.29
CA GLY A 123 -21.01 -3.59 4.47
C GLY A 123 -20.09 -2.57 5.14
N TYR A 124 -19.24 -1.87 4.37
CA TYR A 124 -18.33 -0.86 4.90
C TYR A 124 -19.01 0.48 5.18
N ARG A 125 -20.05 0.82 4.42
CA ARG A 125 -20.83 2.03 4.66
C ARG A 125 -21.53 1.99 6.02
N GLU A 126 -22.18 0.87 6.36
CA GLU A 126 -22.94 0.67 7.59
C GLU A 126 -22.07 0.21 8.78
N MET A 127 -20.81 -0.14 8.53
CA MET A 127 -19.88 -0.59 9.57
C MET A 127 -19.62 0.51 10.61
N PRO A 128 -19.61 0.22 11.91
CA PRO A 128 -19.21 1.17 12.94
C PRO A 128 -17.79 1.71 12.68
N GLU A 129 -17.57 3.00 12.95
CA GLU A 129 -16.31 3.69 12.65
C GLU A 129 -15.08 2.98 13.24
N GLY A 130 -15.13 2.61 14.52
CA GLY A 130 -14.00 1.91 15.16
C GLY A 130 -13.76 0.50 14.62
N GLU A 131 -14.75 -0.16 14.03
CA GLU A 131 -14.59 -1.44 13.33
C GLU A 131 -13.96 -1.23 11.97
N PHE A 132 -14.42 -0.22 11.23
CA PHE A 132 -13.84 0.18 9.95
C PHE A 132 -12.35 0.51 10.07
N VAL A 133 -11.96 1.30 11.07
CA VAL A 133 -10.54 1.64 11.31
C VAL A 133 -9.71 0.37 11.53
N ARG A 134 -10.16 -0.54 12.42
CA ARG A 134 -9.43 -1.78 12.69
C ARG A 134 -9.32 -2.69 11.47
N GLU A 135 -10.38 -2.78 10.67
CA GLU A 135 -10.39 -3.60 9.46
C GLU A 135 -9.47 -3.02 8.38
N ALA A 136 -9.54 -1.71 8.13
CA ALA A 136 -8.67 -1.03 7.19
C ALA A 136 -7.18 -1.18 7.58
N GLU A 137 -6.85 -1.00 8.86
CA GLU A 137 -5.49 -1.21 9.36
C GLU A 137 -5.02 -2.66 9.17
N ALA A 138 -5.86 -3.65 9.51
CA ALA A 138 -5.51 -5.05 9.39
C ALA A 138 -5.25 -5.46 7.94
N GLU A 139 -6.07 -5.00 7.01
CA GLU A 139 -5.88 -5.26 5.59
C GLU A 139 -4.67 -4.51 5.01
N MET A 140 -4.40 -3.27 5.46
CA MET A 140 -3.18 -2.56 5.08
C MET A 140 -1.91 -3.27 5.58
N GLU A 141 -1.92 -3.84 6.79
CA GLU A 141 -0.80 -4.67 7.29
C GLU A 141 -0.63 -5.96 6.49
N LYS A 142 -1.73 -6.66 6.18
CA LYS A 142 -1.73 -7.88 5.34
C LYS A 142 -1.04 -7.63 4.00
N TRP A 143 -1.32 -6.51 3.36
CA TRP A 143 -0.71 -6.10 2.10
C TRP A 143 0.65 -5.39 2.25
N THR A 144 1.20 -5.35 3.46
CA THR A 144 2.50 -4.69 3.76
C THR A 144 2.54 -3.23 3.25
N LEU A 145 1.41 -2.54 3.34
CA LEU A 145 1.33 -1.10 3.07
C LEU A 145 1.73 -0.28 4.30
N ILE A 146 1.48 -0.86 5.48
CA ILE A 146 1.85 -0.31 6.78
C ILE A 146 2.37 -1.40 7.72
N ARG A 147 3.00 -0.97 8.80
CA ARG A 147 3.30 -1.78 9.99
C ARG A 147 2.96 -0.98 11.24
N ARG A 148 2.19 -1.57 12.15
CA ARG A 148 1.87 -0.97 13.45
C ARG A 148 2.83 -1.45 14.54
N ASP A 149 3.39 -0.53 15.28
CA ASP A 149 4.09 -0.86 16.53
C ASP A 149 3.23 -0.41 17.72
N ARG A 150 2.61 -1.40 18.38
CA ARG A 150 1.76 -1.15 19.55
C ARG A 150 2.54 -0.67 20.76
N ARG A 151 3.85 -0.96 20.84
CA ARG A 151 4.69 -0.56 21.94
C ARG A 151 5.02 0.93 21.87
N THR A 152 5.33 1.42 20.68
CA THR A 152 5.63 2.83 20.43
C THR A 152 4.40 3.66 20.09
N GLN A 153 3.26 3.00 19.83
CA GLN A 153 2.03 3.64 19.33
C GLN A 153 2.27 4.40 18.03
N THR A 154 3.03 3.79 17.13
CA THR A 154 3.37 4.36 15.81
C THR A 154 2.94 3.44 14.68
N VAL A 155 2.74 4.04 13.51
CA VAL A 155 2.52 3.36 12.23
C VAL A 155 3.64 3.74 11.29
N THR A 156 4.33 2.74 10.76
CA THR A 156 5.26 2.91 9.65
C THR A 156 4.49 2.68 8.35
N VAL A 157 4.41 3.68 7.49
CA VAL A 157 3.84 3.59 6.14
C VAL A 157 4.96 3.27 5.16
N TYR A 158 4.76 2.24 4.35
CA TYR A 158 5.78 1.81 3.38
C TYR A 158 5.65 2.53 2.04
N PRO A 159 6.75 2.63 1.26
CA PRO A 159 6.76 3.29 -0.05
C PRO A 159 5.77 2.73 -1.07
N SER A 160 5.29 1.49 -0.92
CA SER A 160 4.23 0.90 -1.75
C SER A 160 2.94 1.73 -1.70
N ALA A 161 2.58 2.27 -0.54
CA ALA A 161 1.40 3.11 -0.40
C ALA A 161 1.44 4.36 -1.30
N ALA A 162 2.63 4.88 -1.61
CA ALA A 162 2.79 6.03 -2.50
C ALA A 162 2.60 5.70 -4.00
N LYS A 163 2.75 4.41 -4.37
CA LYS A 163 2.57 3.93 -5.75
C LYS A 163 1.13 3.55 -6.07
N LEU A 164 0.33 3.31 -5.05
CA LEU A 164 -1.02 2.80 -5.13
C LEU A 164 -1.98 3.95 -4.77
N THR A 165 -2.87 4.31 -5.66
CA THR A 165 -3.88 5.35 -5.37
C THR A 165 -5.16 5.04 -6.10
N GLY A 166 -6.29 5.32 -5.47
CA GLY A 166 -7.61 5.23 -6.05
C GLY A 166 -8.48 6.42 -5.65
N ARG A 167 -9.40 6.81 -6.51
CA ARG A 167 -10.39 7.83 -6.27
C ARG A 167 -11.69 7.45 -6.96
N TYR A 168 -12.81 7.62 -6.30
CA TYR A 168 -14.09 7.55 -7.01
C TYR A 168 -14.19 8.68 -8.03
N PRO A 169 -14.80 8.44 -9.20
CA PRO A 169 -15.14 9.50 -10.13
C PRO A 169 -15.99 10.57 -9.44
N ASP A 170 -15.82 11.84 -9.82
CA ASP A 170 -16.50 12.96 -9.17
C ASP A 170 -18.05 12.84 -9.24
N ASP A 171 -18.57 12.16 -10.27
CA ASP A 171 -20.00 11.88 -10.46
C ASP A 171 -20.51 10.62 -9.75
N TYR A 172 -19.66 9.88 -9.04
CA TYR A 172 -20.04 8.61 -8.40
C TYR A 172 -21.07 8.78 -7.28
N THR A 173 -20.93 9.83 -6.48
CA THR A 173 -21.85 10.15 -5.39
C THR A 173 -23.23 10.63 -5.87
N GLU A 174 -23.33 11.21 -7.07
CA GLU A 174 -24.59 11.64 -7.65
C GLU A 174 -25.44 10.48 -8.22
N LYS A 175 -24.77 9.43 -8.70
CA LYS A 175 -25.43 8.25 -9.30
C LYS A 175 -25.94 7.25 -8.26
N ASN A 176 -25.49 7.32 -7.01
CA ASN A 176 -25.82 6.37 -5.93
C ASN A 176 -26.68 6.98 -4.81
N LYS A 177 -27.31 8.14 -5.07
CA LYS A 177 -28.39 8.71 -4.27
C LYS A 177 -29.74 8.31 -4.85
#